data_174281eaf8baf6d7f759d060515f4676
#
_entry.id   174281eaf8baf6d7f759d060515f4676
#
_cell.length_a   1.000
_cell.length_b   1.000
_cell.length_c   1.000
_cell.angle_alpha   90.00
_cell.angle_beta   90.00
_cell.angle_gamma   90.00
#
_symmetry.space_group_name_H-M   'P 1'
#
loop_
_entity.id
_entity.type
_entity.pdbx_description
1 polymer ?
#
loop_
_entity_poly.entity_id
_entity_poly.type
_entity_poly.pdbx_seq_one_letter_code
_entity_poly.pdbx_strand_id
1 'polypeptide(L)' 'MAEYPNYIVEFYFDDEHKTTVSTEASRTEIALIIAFNELLKKTNILANKYIIYDIDNKTTYRGNF' A
#
# COMPACT_ATOMS: atom_id res chain seq x y z
N MET A 1 21.43 6.36 -12.36
CA MET A 1 20.92 6.02 -11.04
C MET A 1 19.53 5.40 -11.17
N ALA A 2 19.34 4.25 -10.59
CA ALA A 2 18.04 3.60 -10.69
C ALA A 2 17.06 4.26 -9.72
N GLU A 3 15.90 4.63 -10.23
CA GLU A 3 14.83 5.12 -9.41
C GLU A 3 13.72 4.07 -9.44
N TYR A 4 13.14 3.86 -8.28
CA TYR A 4 12.01 2.95 -8.17
C TYR A 4 10.70 3.69 -8.37
N PRO A 5 9.69 3.03 -8.92
CA PRO A 5 8.36 3.61 -9.02
C PRO A 5 7.81 4.01 -7.66
N ASN A 6 6.97 5.02 -7.67
CA ASN A 6 6.25 5.47 -6.48
C ASN A 6 4.90 4.76 -6.39
N TYR A 7 4.58 4.35 -5.18
CA TYR A 7 3.31 3.68 -4.89
C TYR A 7 2.61 4.36 -3.73
N ILE A 8 1.29 4.36 -3.80
CA ILE A 8 0.44 4.74 -2.68
C ILE A 8 -0.39 3.51 -2.33
N VAL A 9 -0.37 3.10 -1.07
CA VAL A 9 -1.13 1.96 -0.59
C VAL A 9 -2.15 2.45 0.42
N GLU A 10 -3.43 2.22 0.11
CA GLU A 10 -4.52 2.53 1.02
C GLU A 10 -5.01 1.26 1.68
N PHE A 11 -5.25 1.33 2.98
CA PHE A 11 -5.78 0.22 3.76
C PHE A 11 -7.20 0.53 4.21
N TYR A 12 -8.04 -0.48 4.11
CA TYR A 12 -9.46 -0.38 4.43
C TYR A 12 -9.86 -1.50 5.38
N PHE A 13 -10.84 -1.22 6.20
CA PHE A 13 -11.51 -2.23 7.03
C PHE A 13 -13.01 -2.01 6.89
N ASP A 14 -13.71 -3.05 6.42
CA ASP A 14 -15.16 -3.00 6.16
C ASP A 14 -15.55 -1.78 5.30
N ASP A 15 -14.79 -1.58 4.22
CA ASP A 15 -14.97 -0.49 3.26
C ASP A 15 -14.70 0.91 3.81
N GLU A 16 -14.18 1.00 5.03
CA GLU A 16 -13.78 2.28 5.62
C GLU A 16 -12.29 2.47 5.49
N HIS A 17 -11.88 3.62 4.92
CA HIS A 17 -10.46 3.98 4.81
C HIS A 17 -9.83 4.14 6.18
N LYS A 18 -8.71 3.47 6.42
CA LYS A 18 -8.02 3.52 7.70
C LYS A 18 -6.71 4.29 7.65
N THR A 19 -5.88 4.02 6.65
CA THR A 19 -4.59 4.70 6.56
C THR A 19 -4.06 4.61 5.14
N THR A 20 -3.10 5.48 4.83
CA THR A 20 -2.44 5.53 3.53
C THR A 20 -0.92 5.57 3.77
N VAL A 21 -0.21 4.75 3.01
CA VAL A 21 1.26 4.72 3.05
C VAL A 21 1.79 5.00 1.65
N SER A 22 2.72 5.95 1.56
CA SER A 22 3.43 6.24 0.32
C SER A 22 4.81 5.63 0.39
N THR A 23 5.23 4.94 -0.65
CA THR A 23 6.54 4.29 -0.67
C THR A 23 7.06 4.16 -2.10
N GLU A 24 8.38 3.96 -2.21
CA GLU A 24 9.02 3.58 -3.45
C GLU A 24 9.38 2.10 -3.35
N ALA A 25 9.25 1.38 -4.46
CA ALA A 25 9.61 -0.03 -4.48
C ALA A 25 9.90 -0.47 -5.91
N SER A 26 10.63 -1.58 -6.04
CA SER A 26 10.97 -2.11 -7.36
C SER A 26 9.75 -2.70 -8.07
N ARG A 27 8.74 -3.12 -7.32
CA ARG A 27 7.50 -3.68 -7.88
C ARG A 27 6.39 -3.66 -6.83
N THR A 28 5.19 -3.94 -7.29
CA THR A 28 3.97 -3.84 -6.50
C THR A 28 4.00 -4.69 -5.22
N GLU A 29 4.47 -5.93 -5.31
CA GLU A 29 4.52 -6.81 -4.13
C GLU A 29 5.42 -6.26 -3.04
N ILE A 30 6.56 -5.67 -3.43
CA ILE A 30 7.49 -5.07 -2.47
C ILE A 30 6.85 -3.83 -1.82
N ALA A 31 6.14 -3.03 -2.62
CA ALA A 31 5.43 -1.87 -2.09
C ALA A 31 4.40 -2.29 -1.03
N LEU A 32 3.66 -3.36 -1.28
CA LEU A 32 2.69 -3.88 -0.32
C LEU A 32 3.36 -4.34 0.97
N ILE A 33 4.49 -5.05 0.87
CA ILE A 33 5.23 -5.51 2.04
C ILE A 33 5.69 -4.33 2.89
N ILE A 34 6.27 -3.32 2.26
CA ILE A 34 6.73 -2.12 2.96
C ILE A 34 5.56 -1.42 3.65
N ALA A 35 4.46 -1.24 2.93
CA ALA A 35 3.27 -0.59 3.47
C ALA A 35 2.66 -1.39 4.61
N PHE A 36 2.61 -2.70 4.50
CA PHE A 36 2.08 -3.56 5.55
C PHE A 36 2.94 -3.48 6.82
N ASN A 37 4.26 -3.42 6.67
CA ASN A 37 5.16 -3.23 7.81
C ASN A 37 4.88 -1.90 8.51
N GLU A 38 4.60 -0.84 7.76
CA GLU A 38 4.21 0.44 8.35
C GLU A 38 2.87 0.34 9.08
N LEU A 39 1.92 -0.40 8.51
CA LEU A 39 0.63 -0.64 9.16
C LEU A 39 0.81 -1.36 10.51
N LEU A 40 1.67 -2.36 10.55
CA LEU A 40 1.92 -3.13 11.78
C LEU A 40 2.53 -2.31 12.90
N LYS A 41 3.20 -1.21 12.58
CA LYS A 41 3.74 -0.30 13.60
C LYS A 41 2.65 0.53 14.28
N LYS A 42 1.46 0.56 13.72
CA LYS A 42 0.33 1.32 14.24
C LYS A 42 -0.61 0.34 14.95
N THR A 43 -0.58 0.34 16.28
CA THR A 43 -1.19 -0.73 17.09
C THR A 43 -2.70 -0.81 17.04
N ASN A 44 -3.39 0.26 16.62
CA ASN A 44 -4.84 0.31 16.68
C ASN A 44 -5.51 0.29 15.32
N ILE A 45 -4.75 -0.04 14.27
CA ILE A 45 -5.30 -0.03 12.92
C ILE A 45 -5.46 -1.47 12.44
N LEU A 46 -6.68 -1.82 12.07
CA LEU A 46 -7.03 -3.08 11.44
C LEU A 46 -7.32 -2.83 9.97
N ALA A 47 -6.98 -3.79 9.13
CA ALA A 47 -7.29 -3.72 7.71
C ALA A 47 -7.59 -5.11 7.17
N ASN A 48 -8.59 -5.21 6.30
CA ASN A 48 -8.93 -6.45 5.60
C ASN A 48 -8.85 -6.31 4.09
N LYS A 49 -8.66 -5.10 3.59
CA LYS A 49 -8.52 -4.81 2.17
C LYS A 49 -7.43 -3.78 1.93
N TYR A 50 -6.84 -3.83 0.74
CA TYR A 50 -5.88 -2.81 0.32
C TYR A 50 -6.12 -2.40 -1.13
N ILE A 51 -5.71 -1.18 -1.45
CA ILE A 51 -5.64 -0.68 -2.82
C ILE A 51 -4.25 -0.11 -3.03
N ILE A 52 -3.59 -0.53 -4.08
CA ILE A 52 -2.25 -0.05 -4.42
C ILE A 52 -2.33 0.74 -5.71
N TYR A 53 -1.87 1.99 -5.65
CA TYR A 53 -1.76 2.84 -6.83
C TYR A 53 -0.31 2.89 -7.27
N ASP A 54 -0.03 2.40 -8.46
CA ASP A 54 1.27 2.56 -9.11
C ASP A 54 1.22 3.87 -9.88
N ILE A 55 1.78 4.91 -9.28
CA ILE A 55 1.64 6.28 -9.81
C ILE A 55 2.34 6.41 -11.16
N ASP A 56 3.52 5.84 -11.28
CA ASP A 56 4.32 5.99 -12.48
C ASP A 56 3.71 5.25 -13.69
N ASN A 57 3.10 4.10 -13.45
CA ASN A 57 2.46 3.32 -14.50
C ASN A 57 0.95 3.54 -14.58
N LYS A 58 0.40 4.37 -13.70
CA LYS A 58 -1.03 4.71 -13.66
C LYS A 58 -1.92 3.48 -13.57
N THR A 59 -1.50 2.51 -12.76
CA THR A 59 -2.20 1.24 -12.58
C THR A 59 -2.68 1.12 -11.15
N THR A 60 -3.84 0.49 -10.96
CA THR A 60 -4.42 0.28 -9.64
C THR A 60 -4.61 -1.21 -9.41
N TYR A 61 -4.19 -1.67 -8.24
CA TYR A 61 -4.32 -3.06 -7.81
C TYR A 61 -5.13 -3.11 -6.52
N ARG A 62 -5.98 -4.11 -6.39
CA ARG A 62 -6.83 -4.29 -5.22
C ARG A 62 -6.69 -5.71 -4.71
N GLY A 63 -6.79 -5.86 -3.40
CA GLY A 63 -6.72 -7.18 -2.81
C GLY A 63 -7.28 -7.21 -1.39
N ASN A 64 -7.36 -8.42 -0.87
CA ASN A 64 -7.80 -8.69 0.49
C ASN A 64 -6.70 -9.40 1.24
N PHE A 65 -6.65 -9.17 2.54
CA PHE A 65 -5.80 -9.94 3.41
C PHE A 65 -6.47 -11.25 3.81
#